data_a0f6c76f3faf02fc234097024466bcf0
#
_entry.id   a0f6c76f3faf02fc234097024466bcf0
#
_cell.length_a   1.000
_cell.length_b   1.000
_cell.length_c   1.000
_cell.angle_alpha   90.00
_cell.angle_beta   90.00
_cell.angle_gamma   90.00
#
_symmetry.space_group_name_H-M   'P 1'
#
loop_
_entity.id
_entity.type
_entity.pdbx_description
1 polymer ?
#
loop_
_entity_poly.entity_id
_entity_poly.type
_entity_poly.pdbx_seq_one_letter_code
_entity_poly.pdbx_strand_id
1 'polypeptide(L)'
;MKKLLVILLKLIAVLFVVGALGVFAIIIKYRLELPNIQSMVEDYKPQMATTIYDKNNNVVDVLEAESRDAVKLEDVSPYVKEAFLAIEDKKFYSHHGLHFKGIIRAVLTNFLKGKATQGGSSITQQLAKNAFLTPERTFSRKVKEAILTYQIERTYTKDEILERYLNEIYFGSGSYGIKNAADQYFRKDPKDLNIAEAALLAGIPNRPTKYDPNRSLENALHRQQIILKEMFEDGRITKEEYEEALAYKFELENEENVKNVPKNTSIIYNRRPKKAYNNPELTTIVENYLAEIYDDEQIYSSGLKIYTTIDLDYQKVARDTFNAYPYFKNKEINGAMVTLDPFTGGIVSIVGGKNFKAGNFDRATMARRQLGSSFKPFVYLKALEEGYEPYSVVVNDFVAYGKWAPKNFDGRYTFNSTLVNSLNLSLNIPAVKLMDAVTVDAFKEEITDKLKLTSE
;
A
#
# COMPACT_ATOMS: atom_id res chain seq x y z
N MET A 1 -56.05 22.06 -25.06
CA MET A 1 -55.34 21.23 -24.08
C MET A 1 -55.10 19.78 -24.55
N LYS A 2 -56.16 18.98 -24.90
CA LYS A 2 -55.97 17.57 -25.31
C LYS A 2 -55.02 17.37 -26.52
N LYS A 3 -55.10 18.20 -27.57
CA LYS A 3 -54.21 18.10 -28.74
C LYS A 3 -52.72 18.41 -28.40
N LEU A 4 -52.48 19.38 -27.50
CA LEU A 4 -51.11 19.74 -27.05
C LEU A 4 -50.49 18.60 -26.23
N LEU A 5 -51.30 17.97 -25.36
CA LEU A 5 -50.85 16.81 -24.56
C LEU A 5 -50.49 15.62 -25.45
N VAL A 6 -51.29 15.34 -26.49
CA VAL A 6 -51.00 14.26 -27.44
C VAL A 6 -49.68 14.52 -28.24
N ILE A 7 -49.46 15.77 -28.64
CA ILE A 7 -48.20 16.15 -29.32
C ILE A 7 -47.02 15.97 -28.38
N LEU A 8 -47.13 16.43 -27.12
CA LEU A 8 -46.06 16.27 -26.12
C LEU A 8 -45.74 14.79 -25.85
N LEU A 9 -46.79 13.94 -25.69
CA LEU A 9 -46.58 12.50 -25.51
C LEU A 9 -45.91 11.82 -26.72
N LYS A 10 -46.27 12.22 -27.95
CA LYS A 10 -45.61 11.73 -29.17
C LYS A 10 -44.13 12.16 -29.22
N LEU A 11 -43.83 13.39 -28.82
CA LEU A 11 -42.44 13.91 -28.77
C LEU A 11 -41.61 13.18 -27.74
N ILE A 12 -42.15 12.92 -26.56
CA ILE A 12 -41.52 12.09 -25.51
C ILE A 12 -41.27 10.67 -26.01
N ALA A 13 -42.25 10.06 -26.69
CA ALA A 13 -42.08 8.71 -27.25
C ALA A 13 -40.99 8.66 -28.32
N VAL A 14 -40.93 9.66 -29.21
CA VAL A 14 -39.84 9.75 -30.23
C VAL A 14 -38.49 9.92 -29.57
N LEU A 15 -38.37 10.81 -28.58
CA LEU A 15 -37.10 10.99 -27.82
C LEU A 15 -36.70 9.71 -27.11
N PHE A 16 -37.66 8.97 -26.54
CA PHE A 16 -37.40 7.68 -25.93
C PHE A 16 -36.85 6.64 -26.92
N VAL A 17 -37.49 6.54 -28.11
CA VAL A 17 -37.06 5.62 -29.17
C VAL A 17 -35.65 5.99 -29.69
N VAL A 18 -35.39 7.26 -29.94
CA VAL A 18 -34.07 7.74 -30.39
C VAL A 18 -33.01 7.46 -29.30
N GLY A 19 -33.32 7.71 -28.03
CA GLY A 19 -32.47 7.39 -26.90
C GLY A 19 -32.17 5.89 -26.80
N ALA A 20 -33.21 5.05 -26.95
CA ALA A 20 -33.05 3.58 -26.92
C ALA A 20 -32.18 3.06 -28.08
N LEU A 21 -32.35 3.60 -29.29
CA LEU A 21 -31.52 3.27 -30.45
C LEU A 21 -30.07 3.71 -30.23
N GLY A 22 -29.82 4.87 -29.62
CA GLY A 22 -28.51 5.32 -29.26
C GLY A 22 -27.79 4.40 -28.25
N VAL A 23 -28.52 4.00 -27.20
CA VAL A 23 -28.03 3.02 -26.21
C VAL A 23 -27.72 1.67 -26.87
N PHE A 24 -28.62 1.21 -27.74
CA PHE A 24 -28.45 -0.05 -28.49
C PHE A 24 -27.20 -0.02 -29.39
N ALA A 25 -26.99 1.07 -30.10
CA ALA A 25 -25.79 1.25 -30.94
C ALA A 25 -24.50 1.23 -30.11
N ILE A 26 -24.52 1.86 -28.95
CA ILE A 26 -23.38 1.84 -28.00
C ILE A 26 -23.10 0.42 -27.49
N ILE A 27 -24.14 -0.33 -27.14
CA ILE A 27 -24.01 -1.73 -26.69
C ILE A 27 -23.43 -2.60 -27.82
N ILE A 28 -23.92 -2.46 -29.05
CA ILE A 28 -23.39 -3.21 -30.20
C ILE A 28 -21.92 -2.87 -30.42
N LYS A 29 -21.57 -1.58 -30.45
CA LYS A 29 -20.18 -1.15 -30.60
C LYS A 29 -19.27 -1.85 -29.60
N TYR A 30 -19.54 -1.74 -28.33
CA TYR A 30 -18.71 -2.34 -27.29
C TYR A 30 -18.76 -3.87 -27.28
N ARG A 31 -19.88 -4.49 -27.68
CA ARG A 31 -19.94 -5.94 -27.81
C ARG A 31 -19.04 -6.47 -28.94
N LEU A 32 -18.89 -5.73 -30.02
CA LEU A 32 -17.99 -6.08 -31.12
C LEU A 32 -16.51 -5.86 -30.75
N GLU A 33 -16.21 -4.95 -29.83
CA GLU A 33 -14.87 -4.73 -29.31
C GLU A 33 -14.42 -5.79 -28.28
N LEU A 34 -15.37 -6.44 -27.61
CA LEU A 34 -15.07 -7.42 -26.56
C LEU A 34 -14.98 -8.83 -27.17
N PRO A 35 -13.91 -9.57 -26.89
CA PRO A 35 -13.80 -10.99 -27.26
C PRO A 35 -14.85 -11.85 -26.51
N ASN A 36 -15.05 -13.07 -26.98
CA ASN A 36 -15.93 -14.02 -26.31
C ASN A 36 -15.32 -14.38 -24.93
N ILE A 37 -16.17 -14.50 -23.89
CA ILE A 37 -15.72 -14.84 -22.54
C ILE A 37 -14.96 -16.17 -22.51
N GLN A 38 -15.34 -17.18 -23.30
CA GLN A 38 -14.59 -18.42 -23.36
C GLN A 38 -13.15 -18.22 -23.84
N SER A 39 -12.94 -17.45 -24.91
CA SER A 39 -11.57 -17.14 -25.37
C SER A 39 -10.82 -16.25 -24.38
N MET A 40 -11.50 -15.32 -23.70
CA MET A 40 -10.87 -14.50 -22.65
C MET A 40 -10.42 -15.31 -21.44
N VAL A 41 -11.11 -16.38 -21.10
CA VAL A 41 -10.73 -17.29 -20.00
C VAL A 41 -9.60 -18.22 -20.42
N GLU A 42 -9.62 -18.71 -21.67
CA GLU A 42 -8.54 -19.53 -22.22
C GLU A 42 -7.25 -18.74 -22.47
N ASP A 43 -7.38 -17.46 -22.90
CA ASP A 43 -6.26 -16.53 -23.13
C ASP A 43 -5.88 -15.71 -21.89
N TYR A 44 -6.50 -15.99 -20.73
CA TYR A 44 -6.23 -15.26 -19.50
C TYR A 44 -4.76 -15.35 -19.13
N LYS A 45 -4.02 -14.29 -19.42
CA LYS A 45 -2.65 -14.13 -18.94
C LYS A 45 -2.69 -13.51 -17.53
N PRO A 46 -1.98 -14.09 -16.57
CA PRO A 46 -1.82 -13.47 -15.26
C PRO A 46 -1.33 -12.02 -15.42
N GLN A 47 -1.81 -11.17 -14.56
CA GLN A 47 -1.40 -9.76 -14.52
C GLN A 47 0.13 -9.67 -14.48
N MET A 48 0.68 -8.70 -15.22
CA MET A 48 2.14 -8.58 -15.35
C MET A 48 2.73 -8.02 -14.06
N ALA A 49 3.75 -8.69 -13.56
CA ALA A 49 4.50 -8.26 -12.37
C ALA A 49 5.18 -6.91 -12.56
N THR A 50 5.22 -6.10 -11.52
CA THR A 50 6.02 -4.87 -11.49
C THR A 50 7.51 -5.22 -11.38
N THR A 51 8.33 -4.69 -12.26
CA THR A 51 9.77 -4.97 -12.29
C THR A 51 10.56 -3.75 -11.88
N ILE A 52 11.48 -3.92 -10.95
CA ILE A 52 12.40 -2.88 -10.47
C ILE A 52 13.74 -3.07 -11.18
N TYR A 53 14.24 -2.00 -11.77
CA TYR A 53 15.50 -1.96 -12.51
C TYR A 53 16.53 -1.07 -11.82
N ASP A 54 17.80 -1.45 -11.93
CA ASP A 54 18.93 -0.60 -11.57
C ASP A 54 19.21 0.47 -12.65
N LYS A 55 20.21 1.32 -12.41
CA LYS A 55 20.62 2.36 -13.38
C LYS A 55 21.10 1.81 -14.74
N ASN A 56 21.51 0.54 -14.78
CA ASN A 56 22.02 -0.14 -15.98
C ASN A 56 20.95 -1.01 -16.66
N ASN A 57 19.67 -0.91 -16.24
CA ASN A 57 18.53 -1.74 -16.66
C ASN A 57 18.65 -3.22 -16.30
N ASN A 58 19.46 -3.59 -15.31
CA ASN A 58 19.43 -4.93 -14.74
C ASN A 58 18.24 -5.06 -13.79
N VAL A 59 17.62 -6.23 -13.76
CA VAL A 59 16.50 -6.51 -12.84
C VAL A 59 17.02 -6.60 -11.42
N VAL A 60 16.54 -5.71 -10.55
CA VAL A 60 16.82 -5.72 -9.11
C VAL A 60 15.91 -6.71 -8.40
N ASP A 61 14.61 -6.53 -8.58
CA ASP A 61 13.55 -7.39 -8.03
C ASP A 61 12.29 -7.31 -8.88
N VAL A 62 11.40 -8.27 -8.67
CA VAL A 62 10.10 -8.34 -9.31
C VAL A 62 9.02 -8.41 -8.23
N LEU A 63 8.13 -7.43 -8.21
CA LEU A 63 6.96 -7.41 -7.35
C LEU A 63 5.84 -8.18 -8.08
N GLU A 64 5.69 -9.44 -7.73
CA GLU A 64 4.63 -10.30 -8.25
C GLU A 64 3.58 -10.50 -7.16
N ALA A 65 2.31 -10.49 -7.56
CA ALA A 65 1.29 -11.11 -6.74
C ALA A 65 1.62 -12.60 -6.58
N GLU A 66 1.40 -13.16 -5.40
CA GLU A 66 1.61 -14.61 -5.19
C GLU A 66 0.84 -15.43 -6.24
N SER A 67 1.42 -16.58 -6.61
CA SER A 67 0.81 -17.56 -7.51
C SER A 67 -0.66 -17.80 -7.13
N ARG A 68 -1.57 -17.66 -8.10
CA ARG A 68 -3.00 -17.88 -7.89
C ARG A 68 -3.27 -19.38 -7.83
N ASP A 69 -3.14 -19.95 -6.66
CA ASP A 69 -3.60 -21.31 -6.42
C ASP A 69 -5.13 -21.31 -6.32
N ALA A 70 -5.80 -21.67 -7.40
CA ALA A 70 -7.25 -21.75 -7.41
C ALA A 70 -7.76 -22.85 -6.46
N VAL A 71 -8.81 -22.54 -5.74
CA VAL A 71 -9.50 -23.47 -4.85
C VAL A 71 -10.95 -23.67 -5.33
N LYS A 72 -11.47 -24.89 -5.20
CA LYS A 72 -12.87 -25.20 -5.46
C LYS A 72 -13.76 -24.59 -4.39
N LEU A 73 -14.98 -24.17 -4.76
CA LEU A 73 -15.92 -23.60 -3.79
C LEU A 73 -16.30 -24.59 -2.67
N GLU A 74 -16.28 -25.90 -2.95
CA GLU A 74 -16.51 -26.97 -1.98
C GLU A 74 -15.40 -27.12 -0.95
N ASP A 75 -14.17 -26.64 -1.28
CA ASP A 75 -13.01 -26.62 -0.40
C ASP A 75 -12.85 -25.27 0.36
N VAL A 76 -13.87 -24.42 0.34
CA VAL A 76 -13.91 -23.16 1.07
C VAL A 76 -14.93 -23.24 2.19
N SER A 77 -14.59 -22.71 3.36
CA SER A 77 -15.50 -22.65 4.51
C SER A 77 -16.85 -22.02 4.12
N PRO A 78 -17.98 -22.63 4.49
CA PRO A 78 -19.29 -22.07 4.21
C PRO A 78 -19.45 -20.65 4.78
N TYR A 79 -18.77 -20.32 5.88
CA TYR A 79 -18.80 -18.99 6.47
C TYR A 79 -18.15 -17.92 5.58
N VAL A 80 -17.16 -18.27 4.77
CA VAL A 80 -16.59 -17.36 3.76
C VAL A 80 -17.66 -17.00 2.74
N LYS A 81 -18.33 -18.00 2.17
CA LYS A 81 -19.44 -17.78 1.23
C LYS A 81 -20.49 -16.83 1.82
N GLU A 82 -20.95 -17.12 3.04
CA GLU A 82 -21.99 -16.33 3.70
C GLU A 82 -21.53 -14.90 4.03
N ALA A 83 -20.28 -14.70 4.43
CA ALA A 83 -19.72 -13.38 4.72
C ALA A 83 -19.66 -12.50 3.45
N PHE A 84 -19.17 -13.06 2.33
CA PHE A 84 -19.14 -12.33 1.06
C PHE A 84 -20.54 -12.01 0.53
N LEU A 85 -21.45 -12.95 0.59
CA LEU A 85 -22.84 -12.72 0.20
C LEU A 85 -23.50 -11.64 1.05
N ALA A 86 -23.28 -11.65 2.36
CA ALA A 86 -23.89 -10.67 3.27
C ALA A 86 -23.43 -9.24 2.99
N ILE A 87 -22.16 -9.04 2.61
CA ILE A 87 -21.60 -7.69 2.49
C ILE A 87 -21.57 -7.17 1.04
N GLU A 88 -21.34 -8.05 0.06
CA GLU A 88 -21.18 -7.65 -1.33
C GLU A 88 -22.46 -7.79 -2.14
N ASP A 89 -23.21 -8.87 -1.96
CA ASP A 89 -24.39 -9.14 -2.79
C ASP A 89 -25.40 -10.08 -2.12
N LYS A 90 -26.23 -9.56 -1.21
CA LYS A 90 -27.22 -10.34 -0.45
C LYS A 90 -28.18 -11.15 -1.31
N LYS A 91 -28.45 -10.69 -2.53
CA LYS A 91 -29.39 -11.30 -3.46
C LYS A 91 -28.71 -12.01 -4.65
N PHE A 92 -27.43 -12.33 -4.52
CA PHE A 92 -26.61 -12.92 -5.58
C PHE A 92 -27.29 -14.08 -6.32
N TYR A 93 -27.87 -15.02 -5.58
CA TYR A 93 -28.55 -16.18 -6.16
C TYR A 93 -29.92 -15.88 -6.78
N SER A 94 -30.48 -14.68 -6.55
CA SER A 94 -31.82 -14.32 -6.99
C SER A 94 -31.90 -13.36 -8.17
N HIS A 95 -30.74 -12.86 -8.64
CA HIS A 95 -30.70 -11.97 -9.82
C HIS A 95 -29.71 -12.48 -10.88
N HIS A 96 -29.78 -11.90 -12.08
CA HIS A 96 -28.94 -12.26 -13.22
C HIS A 96 -27.87 -11.18 -13.48
N GLY A 97 -26.94 -10.99 -12.53
CA GLY A 97 -25.76 -10.15 -12.63
C GLY A 97 -26.00 -8.64 -12.45
N LEU A 98 -27.02 -8.08 -13.07
CA LEU A 98 -27.36 -6.66 -12.97
C LEU A 98 -28.53 -6.43 -12.02
N HIS A 99 -28.28 -5.85 -10.86
CA HIS A 99 -29.31 -5.54 -9.87
C HIS A 99 -29.88 -4.13 -10.11
N PHE A 100 -30.71 -3.96 -11.15
CA PHE A 100 -31.24 -2.65 -11.55
C PHE A 100 -31.90 -1.87 -10.40
N LYS A 101 -32.67 -2.54 -9.53
CA LYS A 101 -33.27 -1.89 -8.34
C LYS A 101 -32.23 -1.38 -7.36
N GLY A 102 -31.13 -2.09 -7.19
CA GLY A 102 -29.98 -1.69 -6.37
C GLY A 102 -29.23 -0.50 -6.96
N ILE A 103 -29.03 -0.50 -8.28
CA ILE A 103 -28.41 0.61 -9.02
C ILE A 103 -29.24 1.89 -8.87
N ILE A 104 -30.55 1.81 -9.10
CA ILE A 104 -31.45 2.97 -8.96
C ILE A 104 -31.46 3.49 -7.51
N ARG A 105 -31.52 2.59 -6.52
CA ARG A 105 -31.44 2.96 -5.10
C ARG A 105 -30.11 3.64 -4.76
N ALA A 106 -28.98 3.09 -5.20
CA ALA A 106 -27.65 3.65 -4.98
C ALA A 106 -27.52 5.06 -5.59
N VAL A 107 -28.01 5.26 -6.82
CA VAL A 107 -28.02 6.56 -7.49
C VAL A 107 -28.86 7.57 -6.69
N LEU A 108 -30.07 7.20 -6.29
CA LEU A 108 -30.96 8.07 -5.50
C LEU A 108 -30.37 8.39 -4.13
N THR A 109 -29.81 7.40 -3.43
CA THR A 109 -29.20 7.59 -2.11
C THR A 109 -27.97 8.46 -2.18
N ASN A 110 -27.10 8.26 -3.18
CA ASN A 110 -25.89 9.05 -3.40
C ASN A 110 -26.25 10.49 -3.80
N PHE A 111 -27.29 10.68 -4.61
CA PHE A 111 -27.79 12.01 -4.98
C PHE A 111 -28.34 12.76 -3.77
N LEU A 112 -29.15 12.11 -2.92
CA LEU A 112 -29.75 12.71 -1.73
C LEU A 112 -28.73 13.00 -0.62
N LYS A 113 -27.68 12.19 -0.49
CA LYS A 113 -26.65 12.34 0.56
C LYS A 113 -25.42 13.12 0.11
N GLY A 114 -25.33 13.52 -1.16
CA GLY A 114 -24.18 14.27 -1.71
C GLY A 114 -22.82 13.56 -1.62
N LYS A 115 -22.81 12.27 -1.27
CA LYS A 115 -21.60 11.43 -1.15
C LYS A 115 -21.89 10.02 -1.66
N ALA A 116 -20.90 9.41 -2.32
CA ALA A 116 -20.99 8.01 -2.75
C ALA A 116 -20.86 7.08 -1.52
N THR A 117 -22.00 6.74 -0.91
CA THR A 117 -22.07 5.97 0.35
C THR A 117 -22.45 4.51 0.14
N GLN A 118 -22.99 4.13 -1.01
CA GLN A 118 -23.40 2.75 -1.31
C GLN A 118 -22.81 2.28 -2.65
N GLY A 119 -22.06 1.16 -2.63
CA GLY A 119 -21.68 0.40 -3.81
C GLY A 119 -22.87 -0.41 -4.30
N GLY A 120 -23.19 -0.31 -5.59
CA GLY A 120 -24.31 -1.03 -6.21
C GLY A 120 -23.85 -2.10 -7.21
N SER A 121 -22.59 -2.50 -7.20
CA SER A 121 -22.06 -3.52 -8.11
C SER A 121 -22.24 -4.92 -7.52
N SER A 122 -22.76 -5.87 -8.30
CA SER A 122 -22.88 -7.27 -7.92
C SER A 122 -21.52 -7.98 -7.90
N ILE A 123 -21.45 -9.16 -7.29
CA ILE A 123 -20.28 -10.06 -7.34
C ILE A 123 -19.88 -10.32 -8.79
N THR A 124 -20.84 -10.60 -9.69
CA THR A 124 -20.55 -10.83 -11.11
C THR A 124 -19.97 -9.59 -11.80
N GLN A 125 -20.44 -8.39 -11.46
CA GLN A 125 -19.87 -7.15 -11.98
C GLN A 125 -18.44 -6.90 -11.48
N GLN A 126 -18.17 -7.25 -10.23
CA GLN A 126 -16.82 -7.16 -9.66
C GLN A 126 -15.87 -8.16 -10.33
N LEU A 127 -16.33 -9.41 -10.55
CA LEU A 127 -15.56 -10.41 -11.30
C LEU A 127 -15.28 -9.91 -12.73
N ALA A 128 -16.28 -9.41 -13.46
CA ALA A 128 -16.11 -8.87 -14.79
C ALA A 128 -15.08 -7.73 -14.83
N LYS A 129 -15.13 -6.84 -13.84
CA LYS A 129 -14.19 -5.73 -13.70
C LYS A 129 -12.78 -6.22 -13.42
N ASN A 130 -12.60 -7.09 -12.43
CA ASN A 130 -11.28 -7.47 -11.92
C ASN A 130 -10.54 -8.41 -12.88
N ALA A 131 -11.27 -9.35 -13.51
CA ALA A 131 -10.65 -10.35 -14.39
C ALA A 131 -10.40 -9.84 -15.82
N PHE A 132 -11.20 -8.89 -16.33
CA PHE A 132 -11.25 -8.64 -17.78
C PHE A 132 -11.14 -7.17 -18.19
N LEU A 133 -11.10 -6.21 -17.24
CA LEU A 133 -11.07 -4.79 -17.57
C LEU A 133 -9.90 -4.06 -16.91
N THR A 134 -9.46 -2.99 -17.55
CA THR A 134 -8.43 -2.10 -16.98
C THR A 134 -8.98 -1.25 -15.83
N PRO A 135 -8.14 -0.80 -14.88
CA PRO A 135 -8.57 -0.05 -13.70
C PRO A 135 -9.14 1.35 -13.99
N GLU A 136 -9.10 1.83 -15.22
CA GLU A 136 -9.59 3.15 -15.60
C GLU A 136 -11.06 3.39 -15.26
N ARG A 137 -11.39 4.54 -14.66
CA ARG A 137 -12.75 4.91 -14.27
C ARG A 137 -13.47 5.67 -15.38
N THR A 138 -13.86 4.98 -16.46
CA THR A 138 -14.54 5.57 -17.61
C THR A 138 -15.97 5.05 -17.76
N PHE A 139 -16.85 5.81 -18.43
CA PHE A 139 -18.19 5.36 -18.80
C PHE A 139 -18.13 4.13 -19.73
N SER A 140 -17.20 4.14 -20.67
CA SER A 140 -16.94 3.02 -21.59
C SER A 140 -16.68 1.72 -20.81
N ARG A 141 -15.78 1.77 -19.81
CA ARG A 141 -15.50 0.62 -18.96
C ARG A 141 -16.75 0.10 -18.25
N LYS A 142 -17.63 1.00 -17.75
CA LYS A 142 -18.85 0.58 -17.05
C LYS A 142 -19.87 -0.09 -17.99
N VAL A 143 -19.92 0.30 -19.26
CA VAL A 143 -20.72 -0.39 -20.28
C VAL A 143 -20.13 -1.76 -20.61
N LYS A 144 -18.81 -1.85 -20.79
CA LYS A 144 -18.10 -3.13 -21.02
C LYS A 144 -18.31 -4.09 -19.83
N GLU A 145 -18.21 -3.60 -18.60
CA GLU A 145 -18.51 -4.36 -17.37
C GLU A 145 -19.92 -4.97 -17.41
N ALA A 146 -20.93 -4.18 -17.77
CA ALA A 146 -22.32 -4.66 -17.84
C ALA A 146 -22.51 -5.75 -18.94
N ILE A 147 -21.86 -5.58 -20.10
CA ILE A 147 -21.90 -6.57 -21.19
C ILE A 147 -21.24 -7.87 -20.74
N LEU A 148 -20.04 -7.80 -20.14
CA LEU A 148 -19.31 -8.97 -19.64
C LEU A 148 -20.08 -9.67 -18.52
N THR A 149 -20.68 -8.89 -17.59
CA THR A 149 -21.55 -9.42 -16.54
C THR A 149 -22.67 -10.28 -17.12
N TYR A 150 -23.35 -9.78 -18.14
CA TYR A 150 -24.43 -10.52 -18.80
C TYR A 150 -23.90 -11.81 -19.47
N GLN A 151 -22.72 -11.76 -20.09
CA GLN A 151 -22.12 -12.94 -20.71
C GLN A 151 -21.69 -13.98 -19.66
N ILE A 152 -21.08 -13.56 -18.55
CA ILE A 152 -20.67 -14.41 -17.42
C ILE A 152 -21.86 -15.16 -16.86
N GLU A 153 -22.96 -14.47 -16.58
CA GLU A 153 -24.20 -15.04 -16.03
C GLU A 153 -24.89 -16.04 -16.98
N ARG A 154 -24.62 -15.93 -18.27
CA ARG A 154 -25.13 -16.90 -19.26
C ARG A 154 -24.25 -18.12 -19.46
N THR A 155 -22.97 -17.99 -19.09
CA THR A 155 -21.95 -19.02 -19.34
C THR A 155 -21.72 -19.90 -18.12
N TYR A 156 -21.81 -19.30 -16.93
CA TYR A 156 -21.46 -19.96 -15.67
C TYR A 156 -22.65 -19.99 -14.70
N THR A 157 -22.68 -21.02 -13.87
CA THR A 157 -23.59 -21.10 -12.72
C THR A 157 -23.19 -20.11 -11.64
N LYS A 158 -24.10 -19.82 -10.71
CA LYS A 158 -23.81 -18.94 -9.58
C LYS A 158 -22.65 -19.41 -8.73
N ASP A 159 -22.52 -20.69 -8.49
CA ASP A 159 -21.41 -21.26 -7.71
C ASP A 159 -20.10 -21.14 -8.46
N GLU A 160 -20.05 -21.36 -9.76
CA GLU A 160 -18.85 -21.15 -10.58
C GLU A 160 -18.44 -19.66 -10.63
N ILE A 161 -19.40 -18.74 -10.65
CA ILE A 161 -19.15 -17.30 -10.59
C ILE A 161 -18.55 -16.92 -9.24
N LEU A 162 -19.12 -17.43 -8.13
CA LEU A 162 -18.60 -17.17 -6.79
C LEU A 162 -17.21 -17.79 -6.58
N GLU A 163 -16.97 -19.02 -7.06
CA GLU A 163 -15.68 -19.67 -7.05
C GLU A 163 -14.61 -18.81 -7.75
N ARG A 164 -14.90 -18.38 -8.98
CA ARG A 164 -14.01 -17.51 -9.75
C ARG A 164 -13.77 -16.18 -9.06
N TYR A 165 -14.81 -15.58 -8.50
CA TYR A 165 -14.71 -14.32 -7.76
C TYR A 165 -13.78 -14.46 -6.55
N LEU A 166 -13.97 -15.49 -5.72
CA LEU A 166 -13.14 -15.74 -4.54
C LEU A 166 -11.68 -16.06 -4.89
N ASN A 167 -11.41 -16.62 -6.06
CA ASN A 167 -10.06 -16.90 -6.56
C ASN A 167 -9.40 -15.67 -7.20
N GLU A 168 -10.18 -14.65 -7.60
CA GLU A 168 -9.69 -13.50 -8.37
C GLU A 168 -9.44 -12.25 -7.53
N ILE A 169 -10.25 -12.04 -6.50
CA ILE A 169 -10.22 -10.76 -5.75
C ILE A 169 -8.94 -10.58 -4.95
N TYR A 170 -8.58 -9.31 -4.80
CA TYR A 170 -7.41 -8.88 -4.05
C TYR A 170 -7.74 -8.68 -2.56
N PHE A 171 -6.96 -9.29 -1.68
CA PHE A 171 -7.13 -9.27 -0.23
C PHE A 171 -6.09 -8.40 0.52
N GLY A 172 -5.36 -7.55 -0.16
CA GLY A 172 -4.26 -6.80 0.49
C GLY A 172 -2.98 -7.61 0.65
N SER A 173 -1.91 -6.94 1.06
CA SER A 173 -0.59 -7.56 1.31
C SER A 173 -0.06 -8.46 0.18
N GLY A 174 -0.40 -8.16 -1.08
CA GLY A 174 -0.01 -8.96 -2.25
C GLY A 174 -0.82 -10.23 -2.48
N SER A 175 -1.86 -10.52 -1.68
CA SER A 175 -2.65 -11.76 -1.75
C SER A 175 -3.83 -11.64 -2.71
N TYR A 176 -3.83 -12.45 -3.75
CA TYR A 176 -4.95 -12.67 -4.66
C TYR A 176 -5.57 -14.05 -4.41
N GLY A 177 -6.90 -14.07 -4.31
CA GLY A 177 -7.68 -15.27 -4.04
C GLY A 177 -7.73 -15.66 -2.57
N ILE A 178 -8.82 -16.33 -2.22
CA ILE A 178 -9.14 -16.71 -0.83
C ILE A 178 -8.12 -17.69 -0.23
N LYS A 179 -7.53 -18.57 -1.05
CA LYS A 179 -6.52 -19.55 -0.60
C LYS A 179 -5.27 -18.82 -0.10
N ASN A 180 -4.77 -17.89 -0.91
CA ASN A 180 -3.59 -17.13 -0.55
C ASN A 180 -3.86 -16.21 0.64
N ALA A 181 -5.06 -15.62 0.73
CA ALA A 181 -5.45 -14.80 1.86
C ALA A 181 -5.54 -15.61 3.16
N ALA A 182 -6.12 -16.81 3.14
CA ALA A 182 -6.19 -17.69 4.31
C ALA A 182 -4.78 -18.12 4.80
N ASP A 183 -3.89 -18.50 3.88
CA ASP A 183 -2.49 -18.81 4.23
C ASP A 183 -1.73 -17.56 4.68
N GLN A 184 -1.90 -16.44 3.98
CA GLN A 184 -1.23 -15.17 4.28
C GLN A 184 -1.54 -14.71 5.71
N TYR A 185 -2.82 -14.56 6.03
CA TYR A 185 -3.24 -13.94 7.28
C TYR A 185 -3.32 -14.91 8.45
N PHE A 186 -3.64 -16.20 8.20
CA PHE A 186 -3.93 -17.15 9.28
C PHE A 186 -3.12 -18.43 9.22
N ARG A 187 -2.35 -18.68 8.14
CA ARG A 187 -1.65 -19.96 7.88
C ARG A 187 -2.61 -21.15 7.93
N LYS A 188 -3.81 -20.95 7.38
CA LYS A 188 -4.87 -21.94 7.33
C LYS A 188 -5.25 -22.28 5.89
N ASP A 189 -5.83 -23.46 5.75
CA ASP A 189 -6.58 -23.80 4.54
C ASP A 189 -7.91 -23.02 4.52
N PRO A 190 -8.42 -22.57 3.37
CA PRO A 190 -9.70 -21.85 3.28
C PRO A 190 -10.89 -22.57 3.92
N LYS A 191 -10.90 -23.88 3.93
CA LYS A 191 -11.97 -24.69 4.56
C LYS A 191 -11.99 -24.62 6.09
N ASP A 192 -10.85 -24.30 6.70
CA ASP A 192 -10.68 -24.26 8.17
C ASP A 192 -10.91 -22.85 8.76
N LEU A 193 -11.33 -21.89 7.92
CA LEU A 193 -11.66 -20.55 8.38
C LEU A 193 -12.96 -20.56 9.20
N ASN A 194 -12.90 -19.97 10.41
CA ASN A 194 -14.07 -19.77 11.24
C ASN A 194 -14.86 -18.52 10.83
N ILE A 195 -16.02 -18.27 11.49
CA ILE A 195 -16.91 -17.14 11.20
C ILE A 195 -16.18 -15.79 11.33
N ALA A 196 -15.42 -15.62 12.41
CA ALA A 196 -14.72 -14.37 12.69
C ALA A 196 -13.63 -14.07 11.67
N GLU A 197 -12.86 -15.09 11.27
CA GLU A 197 -11.82 -15.01 10.25
C GLU A 197 -12.42 -14.76 8.85
N ALA A 198 -13.49 -15.48 8.50
CA ALA A 198 -14.22 -15.31 7.25
C ALA A 198 -14.76 -13.88 7.09
N ALA A 199 -15.37 -13.34 8.15
CA ALA A 199 -15.87 -11.97 8.17
C ALA A 199 -14.73 -10.93 8.06
N LEU A 200 -13.58 -11.17 8.68
CA LEU A 200 -12.43 -10.30 8.57
C LEU A 200 -11.93 -10.25 7.13
N LEU A 201 -11.71 -11.41 6.50
CA LEU A 201 -11.27 -11.49 5.10
C LEU A 201 -12.28 -10.85 4.14
N ALA A 202 -13.57 -11.07 4.32
CA ALA A 202 -14.62 -10.47 3.48
C ALA A 202 -14.65 -8.93 3.57
N GLY A 203 -14.06 -8.35 4.60
CA GLY A 203 -13.95 -6.90 4.78
C GLY A 203 -12.88 -6.24 3.92
N ILE A 204 -11.82 -6.96 3.60
CA ILE A 204 -10.60 -6.40 2.99
C ILE A 204 -10.82 -5.89 1.56
N PRO A 205 -11.46 -6.64 0.63
CA PRO A 205 -11.55 -6.27 -0.79
C PRO A 205 -12.22 -4.94 -1.09
N ASN A 206 -13.08 -4.46 -0.18
CA ASN A 206 -13.76 -3.17 -0.35
C ASN A 206 -12.78 -1.99 -0.42
N ARG A 207 -11.76 -1.99 0.46
CA ARG A 207 -10.64 -1.03 0.50
C ARG A 207 -9.40 -1.70 1.09
N PRO A 208 -8.63 -2.46 0.30
CA PRO A 208 -7.51 -3.25 0.80
C PRO A 208 -6.51 -2.42 1.59
N THR A 209 -6.10 -1.24 1.10
CA THR A 209 -5.19 -0.33 1.80
C THR A 209 -5.69 0.11 3.18
N LYS A 210 -7.02 0.19 3.37
CA LYS A 210 -7.61 0.63 4.66
C LYS A 210 -7.91 -0.53 5.60
N TYR A 211 -8.35 -1.67 5.06
CA TYR A 211 -8.86 -2.79 5.83
C TYR A 211 -7.92 -3.99 5.89
N ASP A 212 -6.71 -3.86 5.35
CA ASP A 212 -5.63 -4.83 5.58
C ASP A 212 -5.24 -4.82 7.06
N PRO A 213 -5.38 -5.95 7.79
CA PRO A 213 -5.10 -6.00 9.22
C PRO A 213 -3.63 -5.76 9.56
N ASN A 214 -2.69 -6.02 8.63
CA ASN A 214 -1.28 -5.71 8.80
C ASN A 214 -0.98 -4.20 8.73
N ARG A 215 -1.86 -3.42 8.08
CA ARG A 215 -1.78 -1.95 8.06
C ARG A 215 -2.53 -1.30 9.21
N SER A 216 -3.72 -1.81 9.51
CA SER A 216 -4.56 -1.31 10.61
C SER A 216 -5.53 -2.39 11.09
N LEU A 217 -5.14 -3.09 12.14
CA LEU A 217 -5.98 -4.09 12.77
C LEU A 217 -7.31 -3.48 13.28
N GLU A 218 -7.28 -2.26 13.81
CA GLU A 218 -8.47 -1.56 14.28
C GLU A 218 -9.51 -1.34 13.16
N ASN A 219 -9.07 -0.84 12.00
CA ASN A 219 -9.96 -0.64 10.85
C ASN A 219 -10.51 -1.97 10.31
N ALA A 220 -9.68 -3.01 10.30
CA ALA A 220 -10.08 -4.35 9.87
C ALA A 220 -11.15 -4.93 10.80
N LEU A 221 -10.95 -4.84 12.11
CA LEU A 221 -11.92 -5.31 13.11
C LEU A 221 -13.22 -4.51 13.08
N HIS A 222 -13.15 -3.20 12.96
CA HIS A 222 -14.36 -2.39 12.79
C HIS A 222 -15.16 -2.82 11.54
N ARG A 223 -14.50 -3.11 10.44
CA ARG A 223 -15.15 -3.60 9.22
C ARG A 223 -15.72 -5.01 9.39
N GLN A 224 -14.99 -5.90 10.05
CA GLN A 224 -15.43 -7.25 10.40
C GLN A 224 -16.74 -7.23 11.22
N GLN A 225 -16.83 -6.38 12.25
CA GLN A 225 -18.03 -6.25 13.09
C GLN A 225 -19.27 -5.85 12.27
N ILE A 226 -19.09 -4.96 11.27
CA ILE A 226 -20.16 -4.59 10.34
C ILE A 226 -20.62 -5.83 9.56
N ILE A 227 -19.69 -6.66 9.08
CA ILE A 227 -20.00 -7.85 8.29
C ILE A 227 -20.70 -8.90 9.16
N LEU A 228 -20.21 -9.16 10.35
CA LEU A 228 -20.86 -10.08 11.31
C LEU A 228 -22.30 -9.65 11.59
N LYS A 229 -22.52 -8.35 11.78
CA LYS A 229 -23.86 -7.79 11.96
C LYS A 229 -24.76 -8.04 10.75
N GLU A 230 -24.26 -7.80 9.52
CA GLU A 230 -24.99 -8.03 8.28
C GLU A 230 -25.30 -9.53 8.07
N MET A 231 -24.38 -10.44 8.45
CA MET A 231 -24.60 -11.88 8.42
C MET A 231 -25.72 -12.29 9.39
N PHE A 232 -25.73 -11.74 10.59
CA PHE A 232 -26.77 -12.00 11.57
C PHE A 232 -28.13 -11.43 11.16
N GLU A 233 -28.18 -10.17 10.75
CA GLU A 233 -29.42 -9.51 10.29
C GLU A 233 -30.04 -10.18 9.05
N ASP A 234 -29.21 -10.79 8.20
CA ASP A 234 -29.63 -11.57 7.01
C ASP A 234 -30.01 -13.04 7.36
N GLY A 235 -29.87 -13.44 8.62
CA GLY A 235 -30.18 -14.81 9.09
C GLY A 235 -29.18 -15.87 8.57
N ARG A 236 -27.95 -15.49 8.26
CA ARG A 236 -26.88 -16.36 7.75
C ARG A 236 -26.09 -17.04 8.86
N ILE A 237 -26.13 -16.47 10.05
CA ILE A 237 -25.58 -17.03 11.28
C ILE A 237 -26.58 -16.84 12.41
N THR A 238 -26.52 -17.73 13.41
CA THR A 238 -27.38 -17.65 14.61
C THR A 238 -26.89 -16.52 15.54
N LYS A 239 -27.71 -16.23 16.55
CA LYS A 239 -27.35 -15.23 17.55
C LYS A 239 -26.12 -15.68 18.36
N GLU A 240 -26.07 -16.94 18.71
CA GLU A 240 -24.98 -17.56 19.45
C GLU A 240 -23.67 -17.48 18.66
N GLU A 241 -23.70 -17.84 17.38
CA GLU A 241 -22.55 -17.73 16.47
C GLU A 241 -22.09 -16.27 16.30
N TYR A 242 -23.02 -15.33 16.21
CA TYR A 242 -22.72 -13.91 16.16
C TYR A 242 -22.00 -13.40 17.40
N GLU A 243 -22.52 -13.73 18.60
CA GLU A 243 -21.94 -13.32 19.87
C GLU A 243 -20.55 -13.96 20.08
N GLU A 244 -20.38 -15.24 19.72
CA GLU A 244 -19.09 -15.93 19.77
C GLU A 244 -18.08 -15.31 18.81
N ALA A 245 -18.48 -14.98 17.57
CA ALA A 245 -17.60 -14.37 16.59
C ALA A 245 -17.21 -12.94 16.97
N LEU A 246 -18.08 -12.17 17.65
CA LEU A 246 -17.74 -10.85 18.20
C LEU A 246 -16.75 -10.91 19.35
N ALA A 247 -16.81 -11.97 20.16
CA ALA A 247 -15.91 -12.19 21.29
C ALA A 247 -14.54 -12.76 20.85
N TYR A 248 -14.43 -13.21 19.61
CA TYR A 248 -13.19 -13.78 19.05
C TYR A 248 -12.11 -12.71 18.88
N LYS A 249 -10.87 -13.02 19.28
CA LYS A 249 -9.77 -12.06 19.30
C LYS A 249 -8.83 -12.25 18.11
N PHE A 250 -8.21 -11.15 17.72
CA PHE A 250 -7.14 -11.13 16.72
C PHE A 250 -5.94 -10.37 17.26
N GLU A 251 -4.76 -10.93 17.08
CA GLU A 251 -3.50 -10.34 17.51
C GLU A 251 -2.50 -10.36 16.36
N LEU A 252 -1.72 -9.30 16.23
CA LEU A 252 -0.62 -9.29 15.26
C LEU A 252 0.50 -10.22 15.73
N GLU A 253 1.16 -10.87 14.79
CA GLU A 253 2.28 -11.78 15.01
C GLU A 253 3.40 -11.15 15.86
N ASN A 254 3.80 -11.85 16.93
CA ASN A 254 5.00 -11.55 17.72
C ASN A 254 5.66 -12.87 18.20
N GLU A 255 6.88 -12.79 18.76
CA GLU A 255 7.65 -13.99 19.15
C GLU A 255 6.97 -14.84 20.24
N GLU A 256 6.12 -14.25 21.06
CA GLU A 256 5.47 -14.89 22.20
C GLU A 256 4.16 -15.58 21.77
N ASN A 257 3.28 -14.85 21.06
CA ASN A 257 1.95 -15.34 20.72
C ASN A 257 1.95 -16.42 19.63
N VAL A 258 2.97 -16.48 18.76
CA VAL A 258 3.14 -17.57 17.77
C VAL A 258 3.41 -18.91 18.45
N LYS A 259 4.06 -18.91 19.63
CA LYS A 259 4.37 -20.15 20.37
C LYS A 259 3.21 -20.65 21.21
N ASN A 260 2.37 -19.74 21.71
CA ASN A 260 1.27 -20.05 22.63
C ASN A 260 0.02 -19.23 22.21
N VAL A 261 -0.71 -19.71 21.20
CA VAL A 261 -1.94 -19.06 20.74
C VAL A 261 -3.04 -19.24 21.81
N PRO A 262 -3.61 -18.14 22.34
CA PRO A 262 -4.71 -18.23 23.30
C PRO A 262 -5.97 -18.84 22.67
N LYS A 263 -6.85 -19.42 23.51
CA LYS A 263 -8.16 -19.89 23.05
C LYS A 263 -8.97 -18.73 22.46
N ASN A 264 -9.76 -19.02 21.41
CA ASN A 264 -10.61 -18.05 20.72
C ASN A 264 -9.82 -16.83 20.21
N THR A 265 -8.60 -17.08 19.74
CA THR A 265 -7.72 -16.05 19.20
C THR A 265 -7.10 -16.54 17.90
N SER A 266 -7.02 -15.67 16.90
CA SER A 266 -6.22 -15.88 15.69
C SER A 266 -5.05 -14.91 15.65
N ILE A 267 -3.89 -15.43 15.28
CA ILE A 267 -2.72 -14.62 14.98
C ILE A 267 -2.81 -14.14 13.54
N ILE A 268 -2.66 -12.84 13.34
CA ILE A 268 -2.51 -12.22 12.02
C ILE A 268 -1.03 -12.22 11.68
N TYR A 269 -0.65 -13.03 10.71
CA TYR A 269 0.72 -13.15 10.27
C TYR A 269 1.09 -12.07 9.27
N ASN A 270 2.20 -11.40 9.53
CA ASN A 270 2.78 -10.43 8.58
C ASN A 270 3.74 -11.17 7.63
N ARG A 271 3.21 -12.07 6.82
CA ARG A 271 3.98 -12.65 5.73
C ARG A 271 4.05 -11.64 4.58
N ARG A 272 5.24 -11.19 4.29
CA ARG A 272 5.52 -10.70 2.94
C ARG A 272 5.67 -11.92 2.02
N PRO A 273 5.49 -11.74 0.68
CA PRO A 273 5.56 -12.85 -0.28
C PRO A 273 6.76 -13.78 0.00
N LYS A 274 6.58 -15.09 -0.20
CA LYS A 274 7.62 -16.13 0.01
C LYS A 274 8.90 -15.91 -0.79
N LYS A 275 8.86 -15.04 -1.80
CA LYS A 275 10.02 -14.65 -2.58
C LYS A 275 10.91 -13.77 -1.74
N ALA A 276 12.06 -14.32 -1.33
CA ALA A 276 13.10 -13.51 -0.71
C ALA A 276 13.55 -12.47 -1.74
N TYR A 277 13.34 -11.20 -1.45
CA TYR A 277 13.86 -10.14 -2.27
C TYR A 277 15.39 -10.22 -2.34
N ASN A 278 15.95 -10.07 -3.54
CA ASN A 278 17.40 -10.01 -3.72
C ASN A 278 17.98 -8.74 -3.07
N ASN A 279 17.19 -7.66 -3.06
CA ASN A 279 17.55 -6.37 -2.49
C ASN A 279 16.43 -5.84 -1.59
N PRO A 280 16.20 -6.46 -0.41
CA PRO A 280 15.03 -6.19 0.42
C PRO A 280 14.93 -4.75 0.93
N GLU A 281 16.07 -4.06 1.14
CA GLU A 281 16.07 -2.64 1.52
C GLU A 281 15.47 -1.78 0.40
N LEU A 282 15.99 -1.92 -0.81
CA LEU A 282 15.52 -1.15 -1.95
C LEU A 282 14.08 -1.49 -2.30
N THR A 283 13.75 -2.77 -2.34
CA THR A 283 12.41 -3.24 -2.68
C THR A 283 11.37 -2.68 -1.71
N THR A 284 11.68 -2.68 -0.40
CA THR A 284 10.81 -2.08 0.62
C THR A 284 10.62 -0.56 0.44
N ILE A 285 11.69 0.16 0.08
CA ILE A 285 11.61 1.61 -0.19
C ILE A 285 10.72 1.87 -1.40
N VAL A 286 10.92 1.12 -2.48
CA VAL A 286 10.11 1.23 -3.71
C VAL A 286 8.65 0.91 -3.42
N GLU A 287 8.35 -0.17 -2.71
CA GLU A 287 6.98 -0.51 -2.30
C GLU A 287 6.31 0.60 -1.50
N ASN A 288 7.01 1.15 -0.49
CA ASN A 288 6.47 2.24 0.32
C ASN A 288 6.19 3.49 -0.51
N TYR A 289 7.10 3.86 -1.41
CA TYR A 289 6.91 5.00 -2.31
C TYR A 289 5.75 4.77 -3.29
N LEU A 290 5.64 3.58 -3.86
CA LEU A 290 4.54 3.24 -4.76
C LEU A 290 3.19 3.25 -4.03
N ALA A 291 3.15 2.84 -2.76
CA ALA A 291 1.93 2.83 -1.94
C ALA A 291 1.38 4.24 -1.64
N GLU A 292 2.18 5.30 -1.79
CA GLU A 292 1.71 6.69 -1.70
C GLU A 292 1.00 7.15 -2.99
N ILE A 293 1.31 6.53 -4.14
CA ILE A 293 0.88 6.97 -5.48
C ILE A 293 -0.17 6.03 -6.07
N TYR A 294 0.00 4.72 -5.87
CA TYR A 294 -0.79 3.66 -6.47
C TYR A 294 -1.50 2.84 -5.41
N ASP A 295 -2.60 2.20 -5.78
CA ASP A 295 -3.18 1.15 -4.94
C ASP A 295 -2.39 -0.17 -5.09
N ASP A 296 -2.57 -1.06 -4.12
CA ASP A 296 -1.82 -2.32 -4.07
C ASP A 296 -2.09 -3.21 -5.31
N GLU A 297 -3.31 -3.15 -5.89
CA GLU A 297 -3.63 -3.88 -7.12
C GLU A 297 -2.75 -3.39 -8.28
N GLN A 298 -2.57 -2.08 -8.41
CA GLN A 298 -1.72 -1.50 -9.44
C GLN A 298 -0.24 -1.86 -9.22
N ILE A 299 0.23 -1.85 -7.97
CA ILE A 299 1.62 -2.15 -7.63
C ILE A 299 2.01 -3.57 -8.05
N TYR A 300 1.17 -4.57 -7.75
CA TYR A 300 1.54 -5.97 -7.94
C TYR A 300 1.08 -6.59 -9.25
N SER A 301 0.23 -5.89 -10.04
CA SER A 301 -0.44 -6.52 -11.18
C SER A 301 -0.53 -5.68 -12.46
N SER A 302 -0.08 -4.43 -12.45
CA SER A 302 -0.15 -3.57 -13.65
C SER A 302 1.10 -3.62 -14.54
N GLY A 303 2.12 -4.39 -14.18
CA GLY A 303 3.36 -4.50 -14.95
C GLY A 303 4.17 -3.20 -14.97
N LEU A 304 4.18 -2.45 -13.87
CA LEU A 304 4.97 -1.23 -13.77
C LEU A 304 6.45 -1.53 -13.98
N LYS A 305 7.16 -0.61 -14.60
CA LYS A 305 8.62 -0.65 -14.75
C LYS A 305 9.21 0.49 -13.93
N ILE A 306 9.89 0.15 -12.85
CA ILE A 306 10.47 1.11 -11.90
C ILE A 306 11.96 1.20 -12.14
N TYR A 307 12.43 2.34 -12.60
CA TYR A 307 13.84 2.60 -12.80
C TYR A 307 14.41 3.36 -11.61
N THR A 308 15.46 2.80 -11.00
CA THR A 308 16.11 3.38 -9.83
C THR A 308 17.51 3.89 -10.18
N THR A 309 18.09 4.68 -9.28
CA THR A 309 19.49 5.14 -9.37
C THR A 309 20.49 4.15 -8.79
N ILE A 310 20.01 3.05 -8.23
CA ILE A 310 20.86 2.00 -7.64
C ILE A 310 21.76 1.38 -8.69
N ASP A 311 22.97 1.06 -8.25
CA ASP A 311 23.94 0.26 -9.00
C ASP A 311 24.14 -1.07 -8.26
N LEU A 312 23.79 -2.18 -8.89
CA LEU A 312 23.84 -3.49 -8.26
C LEU A 312 25.26 -3.91 -7.85
N ASP A 313 26.29 -3.48 -8.57
CA ASP A 313 27.67 -3.77 -8.22
C ASP A 313 28.08 -3.00 -6.94
N TYR A 314 27.76 -1.71 -6.86
CA TYR A 314 27.96 -0.92 -5.63
C TYR A 314 27.11 -1.46 -4.48
N GLN A 315 25.86 -1.84 -4.73
CA GLN A 315 24.98 -2.43 -3.71
C GLN A 315 25.57 -3.71 -3.11
N LYS A 316 26.12 -4.57 -3.97
CA LYS A 316 26.75 -5.81 -3.52
C LYS A 316 27.99 -5.52 -2.66
N VAL A 317 28.89 -4.67 -3.14
CA VAL A 317 30.12 -4.29 -2.40
C VAL A 317 29.76 -3.62 -1.07
N ALA A 318 28.78 -2.72 -1.07
CA ALA A 318 28.32 -2.03 0.13
C ALA A 318 27.80 -3.03 1.18
N ARG A 319 26.95 -3.97 0.78
CA ARG A 319 26.36 -4.98 1.66
C ARG A 319 27.42 -5.93 2.21
N ASP A 320 28.31 -6.43 1.35
CA ASP A 320 29.36 -7.37 1.73
C ASP A 320 30.33 -6.70 2.74
N THR A 321 30.79 -5.49 2.44
CA THR A 321 31.69 -4.71 3.32
C THR A 321 31.02 -4.37 4.65
N PHE A 322 29.76 -3.93 4.60
CA PHE A 322 29.00 -3.57 5.81
C PHE A 322 28.83 -4.79 6.73
N ASN A 323 28.42 -5.93 6.19
CA ASN A 323 28.23 -7.15 6.98
C ASN A 323 29.56 -7.73 7.52
N ALA A 324 30.65 -7.53 6.82
CA ALA A 324 31.98 -7.96 7.24
C ALA A 324 32.59 -7.03 8.31
N TYR A 325 32.01 -5.87 8.61
CA TYR A 325 32.59 -4.89 9.51
C TYR A 325 32.83 -5.46 10.94
N PRO A 326 34.05 -5.42 11.47
CA PRO A 326 34.42 -6.17 12.69
C PRO A 326 33.59 -5.84 13.94
N TYR A 327 33.14 -4.59 14.09
CA TYR A 327 32.34 -4.16 15.23
C TYR A 327 30.96 -4.82 15.27
N PHE A 328 30.45 -5.28 14.13
CA PHE A 328 29.15 -6.00 14.05
C PHE A 328 29.25 -7.46 14.52
N LYS A 329 30.42 -7.93 14.96
CA LYS A 329 30.55 -9.17 15.74
C LYS A 329 29.84 -9.06 17.08
N ASN A 330 29.80 -7.87 17.67
CA ASN A 330 28.91 -7.58 18.79
C ASN A 330 27.46 -7.53 18.29
N LYS A 331 26.58 -8.37 18.84
CA LYS A 331 25.17 -8.47 18.43
C LYS A 331 24.33 -7.22 18.73
N GLU A 332 24.75 -6.41 19.71
CA GLU A 332 24.06 -5.18 20.11
C GLU A 332 24.35 -3.99 19.17
N ILE A 333 25.45 -4.07 18.41
CA ILE A 333 25.85 -3.00 17.49
C ILE A 333 25.27 -3.28 16.11
N ASN A 334 24.56 -2.29 15.57
CA ASN A 334 24.03 -2.27 14.22
C ASN A 334 24.13 -0.85 13.65
N GLY A 335 23.91 -0.69 12.35
CA GLY A 335 24.01 0.60 11.67
C GLY A 335 23.27 0.61 10.34
N ALA A 336 23.54 1.63 9.55
CA ALA A 336 23.07 1.76 8.17
C ALA A 336 24.14 2.44 7.32
N MET A 337 24.09 2.27 6.01
CA MET A 337 24.94 2.95 5.05
C MET A 337 24.12 3.37 3.83
N VAL A 338 24.31 4.62 3.40
CA VAL A 338 23.73 5.16 2.17
C VAL A 338 24.88 5.76 1.35
N THR A 339 24.97 5.37 0.09
CA THR A 339 25.97 5.91 -0.85
C THR A 339 25.26 6.75 -1.90
N LEU A 340 25.71 7.97 -2.08
CA LEU A 340 25.20 8.92 -3.05
C LEU A 340 26.17 9.13 -4.20
N ASP A 341 25.66 9.34 -5.40
CA ASP A 341 26.41 9.92 -6.50
C ASP A 341 26.53 11.44 -6.26
N PRO A 342 27.74 11.99 -6.10
CA PRO A 342 27.91 13.39 -5.77
C PRO A 342 27.51 14.36 -6.89
N PHE A 343 27.39 13.88 -8.13
CA PHE A 343 27.02 14.70 -9.29
C PHE A 343 25.50 14.78 -9.50
N THR A 344 24.79 13.68 -9.22
CA THR A 344 23.34 13.59 -9.47
C THR A 344 22.51 13.65 -8.18
N GLY A 345 23.13 13.39 -7.02
CA GLY A 345 22.45 13.21 -5.74
C GLY A 345 21.70 11.88 -5.62
N GLY A 346 21.77 11.04 -6.66
CA GLY A 346 21.07 9.75 -6.68
C GLY A 346 21.67 8.75 -5.69
N ILE A 347 20.83 7.93 -5.05
CA ILE A 347 21.26 6.84 -4.17
C ILE A 347 21.79 5.71 -5.04
N VAL A 348 23.07 5.37 -4.94
CA VAL A 348 23.70 4.27 -5.70
C VAL A 348 23.75 2.96 -4.92
N SER A 349 23.76 3.02 -3.59
CA SER A 349 23.59 1.83 -2.73
C SER A 349 22.98 2.20 -1.38
N ILE A 350 22.29 1.23 -0.75
CA ILE A 350 21.65 1.41 0.56
C ILE A 350 21.69 0.10 1.36
N VAL A 351 22.10 0.20 2.63
CA VAL A 351 22.11 -0.92 3.58
C VAL A 351 21.38 -0.48 4.84
N GLY A 352 20.22 -1.05 5.12
CA GLY A 352 19.36 -0.70 6.24
C GLY A 352 19.75 -1.34 7.58
N GLY A 353 20.69 -2.28 7.55
CA GLY A 353 21.14 -2.98 8.74
C GLY A 353 21.92 -4.24 8.45
N LYS A 354 22.59 -4.78 9.49
CA LYS A 354 23.29 -6.04 9.41
C LYS A 354 22.34 -7.19 9.08
N ASN A 355 22.64 -7.97 8.05
CA ASN A 355 21.83 -9.10 7.58
C ASN A 355 20.35 -8.72 7.41
N PHE A 356 20.11 -7.57 6.81
CA PHE A 356 18.77 -7.01 6.64
C PHE A 356 17.88 -7.97 5.85
N LYS A 357 16.63 -8.07 6.29
CA LYS A 357 15.56 -8.81 5.60
C LYS A 357 14.32 -7.92 5.49
N ALA A 358 13.48 -8.18 4.52
CA ALA A 358 12.19 -7.50 4.39
C ALA A 358 11.40 -7.61 5.72
N GLY A 359 10.81 -6.49 6.14
CA GLY A 359 10.11 -6.39 7.43
C GLY A 359 10.98 -6.03 8.64
N ASN A 360 12.32 -6.07 8.52
CA ASN A 360 13.17 -5.54 9.58
C ASN A 360 13.09 -4.01 9.64
N PHE A 361 13.42 -3.46 10.82
CA PHE A 361 13.56 -2.02 11.00
C PHE A 361 14.71 -1.50 10.13
N ASP A 362 14.39 -0.72 9.10
CA ASP A 362 15.37 -0.10 8.21
C ASP A 362 15.96 1.16 8.86
N ARG A 363 17.23 1.05 9.27
CA ARG A 363 17.93 2.16 9.92
C ARG A 363 18.31 3.27 8.97
N ALA A 364 18.38 3.01 7.68
CA ALA A 364 18.71 4.03 6.70
C ALA A 364 17.53 5.01 6.47
N THR A 365 16.29 4.51 6.52
CA THR A 365 15.09 5.29 6.19
C THR A 365 14.18 5.58 7.39
N MET A 366 14.21 4.74 8.42
CA MET A 366 13.27 4.84 9.56
C MET A 366 13.93 5.32 10.85
N ALA A 367 15.27 5.20 11.01
CA ALA A 367 15.91 5.59 12.23
C ALA A 367 16.02 7.11 12.35
N ARG A 368 15.51 7.64 13.45
CA ARG A 368 15.71 9.05 13.83
C ARG A 368 16.89 9.12 14.79
N ARG A 369 17.97 9.77 14.37
CA ARG A 369 19.22 9.87 15.14
C ARG A 369 19.73 11.30 15.15
N GLN A 370 20.35 11.68 16.27
CA GLN A 370 21.06 12.93 16.39
C GLN A 370 22.24 12.96 15.40
N LEU A 371 22.31 14.00 14.58
CA LEU A 371 23.35 14.14 13.56
C LEU A 371 24.75 14.39 14.16
N GLY A 372 24.82 14.97 15.35
CA GLY A 372 26.06 15.30 16.01
C GLY A 372 26.95 16.21 15.15
N SER A 373 28.24 15.93 15.14
CA SER A 373 29.22 16.72 14.37
C SER A 373 29.10 16.62 12.86
N SER A 374 28.37 15.65 12.32
CA SER A 374 28.07 15.59 10.87
C SER A 374 27.15 16.72 10.40
N PHE A 375 26.53 17.43 11.33
CA PHE A 375 25.73 18.62 11.03
C PHE A 375 26.58 19.89 10.83
N LYS A 376 27.80 19.93 11.36
CA LYS A 376 28.68 21.12 11.29
C LYS A 376 28.93 21.65 9.87
N PRO A 377 29.16 20.79 8.83
CA PRO A 377 29.33 21.30 7.47
C PRO A 377 28.24 22.27 7.00
N PHE A 378 26.98 22.04 7.39
CA PHE A 378 25.89 22.94 7.05
C PHE A 378 26.00 24.31 7.75
N VAL A 379 26.43 24.32 9.02
CA VAL A 379 26.69 25.58 9.76
C VAL A 379 27.81 26.38 9.10
N TYR A 380 28.87 25.69 8.69
CA TYR A 380 30.01 26.34 8.03
C TYR A 380 29.63 26.81 6.61
N LEU A 381 28.83 26.02 5.88
CA LEU A 381 28.30 26.44 4.58
C LEU A 381 27.51 27.73 4.69
N LYS A 382 26.58 27.79 5.65
CA LYS A 382 25.82 29.02 5.90
C LYS A 382 26.70 30.21 6.26
N ALA A 383 27.72 30.00 7.07
CA ALA A 383 28.68 31.05 7.38
C ALA A 383 29.39 31.57 6.12
N LEU A 384 29.80 30.69 5.20
CA LEU A 384 30.40 31.08 3.92
C LEU A 384 29.41 31.89 3.05
N GLU A 385 28.14 31.52 3.02
CA GLU A 385 27.08 32.27 2.31
C GLU A 385 26.87 33.67 2.90
N GLU A 386 27.07 33.84 4.21
CA GLU A 386 27.01 35.13 4.92
C GLU A 386 28.31 35.94 4.82
N GLY A 387 29.26 35.53 3.96
CA GLY A 387 30.46 36.29 3.64
C GLY A 387 31.70 35.96 4.48
N TYR A 388 31.64 34.91 5.33
CA TYR A 388 32.85 34.38 5.91
C TYR A 388 33.72 33.70 4.84
N GLU A 389 35.02 33.72 5.00
CA GLU A 389 35.96 33.02 4.13
C GLU A 389 36.56 31.79 4.83
N PRO A 390 37.07 30.80 4.10
CA PRO A 390 37.69 29.61 4.70
C PRO A 390 38.75 29.90 5.74
N TYR A 391 39.48 31.00 5.59
CA TYR A 391 40.52 31.45 6.51
C TYR A 391 40.07 32.53 7.51
N SER A 392 38.78 32.88 7.51
CA SER A 392 38.21 33.76 8.58
C SER A 392 38.47 33.14 9.94
N VAL A 393 38.86 33.96 10.88
CA VAL A 393 39.21 33.55 12.26
C VAL A 393 37.97 33.59 13.15
N VAL A 394 37.69 32.51 13.83
CA VAL A 394 36.68 32.43 14.88
C VAL A 394 37.32 32.13 16.21
N VAL A 395 36.86 32.82 17.24
CA VAL A 395 37.41 32.64 18.59
C VAL A 395 36.94 31.30 19.16
N ASN A 396 37.91 30.42 19.49
CA ASN A 396 37.72 29.13 20.14
C ASN A 396 38.06 29.21 21.62
N ASP A 397 37.26 30.00 22.35
CA ASP A 397 37.42 30.22 23.80
C ASP A 397 36.06 30.08 24.49
N PHE A 398 36.09 29.99 25.81
CA PHE A 398 34.91 29.83 26.63
C PHE A 398 33.75 30.74 26.17
N VAL A 399 32.59 30.19 26.08
CA VAL A 399 31.35 30.95 25.82
C VAL A 399 30.20 30.33 26.63
N ALA A 400 29.27 31.16 27.07
CA ALA A 400 28.08 30.74 27.79
C ALA A 400 26.84 31.47 27.27
N TYR A 401 25.76 30.75 27.12
CA TYR A 401 24.43 31.24 26.74
C TYR A 401 23.46 30.93 27.90
N GLY A 402 23.32 31.85 28.81
CA GLY A 402 22.61 31.64 30.06
C GLY A 402 23.25 30.53 30.92
N LYS A 403 22.53 29.47 31.16
CA LYS A 403 23.04 28.30 31.93
C LYS A 403 23.80 27.29 31.07
N TRP A 404 23.80 27.43 29.75
CA TRP A 404 24.44 26.50 28.83
C TRP A 404 25.84 27.01 28.44
N ALA A 405 26.83 26.21 28.71
CA ALA A 405 28.22 26.49 28.35
C ALA A 405 28.82 25.31 27.56
N PRO A 406 28.83 25.40 26.21
CA PRO A 406 29.37 24.35 25.36
C PRO A 406 30.87 24.21 25.55
N LYS A 407 31.37 22.96 25.36
CA LYS A 407 32.81 22.66 25.44
C LYS A 407 33.25 21.90 24.19
N ASN A 408 34.53 22.05 23.81
CA ASN A 408 35.13 21.14 22.86
C ASN A 408 35.21 19.72 23.46
N PHE A 409 35.27 18.70 22.61
CA PHE A 409 35.26 17.29 23.05
C PHE A 409 36.46 16.99 24.00
N ASP A 410 37.61 17.54 23.70
CA ASP A 410 38.84 17.41 24.50
C ASP A 410 38.95 18.41 25.66
N GLY A 411 37.97 19.31 25.79
CA GLY A 411 37.96 20.37 26.80
C GLY A 411 38.99 21.49 26.59
N ARG A 412 39.70 21.51 25.47
CA ARG A 412 40.75 22.49 25.19
C ARG A 412 40.24 23.68 24.43
N TYR A 413 40.90 24.83 24.63
CA TYR A 413 40.68 26.09 23.96
C TYR A 413 41.97 26.53 23.26
N THR A 414 41.88 26.98 22.00
CA THR A 414 43.00 27.44 21.20
C THR A 414 42.96 28.96 20.95
N PHE A 415 42.05 29.66 21.59
CA PHE A 415 41.72 31.09 21.47
C PHE A 415 41.28 31.51 20.07
N ASN A 416 42.06 31.21 19.04
CA ASN A 416 41.72 31.52 17.65
C ASN A 416 41.85 30.26 16.78
N SER A 417 40.93 30.10 15.84
CA SER A 417 40.94 29.04 14.84
C SER A 417 40.31 29.51 13.54
N THR A 418 40.85 29.14 12.40
CA THR A 418 40.19 29.42 11.10
C THR A 418 39.00 28.51 10.92
N LEU A 419 38.05 28.90 10.02
CA LEU A 419 36.90 28.06 9.69
C LEU A 419 37.35 26.67 9.24
N VAL A 420 38.30 26.59 8.29
CA VAL A 420 38.86 25.32 7.80
C VAL A 420 39.41 24.48 8.94
N ASN A 421 40.24 25.05 9.82
CA ASN A 421 40.82 24.31 10.92
C ASN A 421 39.75 23.88 11.94
N SER A 422 38.80 24.75 12.22
CA SER A 422 37.68 24.46 13.14
C SER A 422 36.79 23.31 12.66
N LEU A 423 36.50 23.26 11.36
CA LEU A 423 35.73 22.16 10.76
C LEU A 423 36.57 20.86 10.74
N ASN A 424 37.83 20.95 10.32
CA ASN A 424 38.76 19.79 10.26
C ASN A 424 38.96 19.12 11.63
N LEU A 425 39.11 19.92 12.68
CA LEU A 425 39.24 19.44 14.07
C LEU A 425 37.88 19.20 14.75
N SER A 426 36.77 19.45 14.02
CA SER A 426 35.42 19.29 14.54
C SER A 426 35.19 20.04 15.87
N LEU A 427 35.70 21.26 16.00
CA LEU A 427 35.59 22.06 17.21
C LEU A 427 34.10 22.46 17.45
N ASN A 428 33.64 22.37 18.70
CA ASN A 428 32.23 22.68 19.03
C ASN A 428 32.04 24.19 19.20
N ILE A 429 32.95 24.87 19.87
CA ILE A 429 32.78 26.29 20.20
C ILE A 429 32.71 27.17 18.96
N PRO A 430 33.62 27.06 17.97
CA PRO A 430 33.49 27.80 16.72
C PRO A 430 32.20 27.55 16.00
N ALA A 431 31.72 26.29 15.95
CA ALA A 431 30.43 25.96 15.31
C ALA A 431 29.25 26.65 16.02
N VAL A 432 29.21 26.67 17.35
CA VAL A 432 28.20 27.35 18.13
C VAL A 432 28.26 28.88 17.91
N LYS A 433 29.44 29.47 17.91
CA LYS A 433 29.59 30.90 17.66
C LYS A 433 29.20 31.32 16.24
N LEU A 434 29.49 30.46 15.24
CA LEU A 434 29.04 30.68 13.87
C LEU A 434 27.51 30.59 13.77
N MET A 435 26.90 29.60 14.43
CA MET A 435 25.44 29.47 14.48
C MET A 435 24.77 30.69 15.11
N ASP A 436 25.36 31.22 16.17
CA ASP A 436 24.89 32.45 16.82
C ASP A 436 25.01 33.69 15.90
N ALA A 437 26.15 33.78 15.18
CA ALA A 437 26.41 34.87 14.24
C ALA A 437 25.48 34.89 13.02
N VAL A 438 25.18 33.71 12.46
CA VAL A 438 24.27 33.55 11.29
C VAL A 438 22.80 33.50 11.67
N THR A 439 22.47 33.55 12.93
CA THR A 439 21.15 33.39 13.56
C THR A 439 20.50 32.02 13.37
N VAL A 440 20.01 31.45 14.45
CA VAL A 440 19.38 30.12 14.45
C VAL A 440 18.13 30.10 13.58
N ASP A 441 17.33 31.17 13.57
CA ASP A 441 16.08 31.24 12.84
C ASP A 441 16.30 31.28 11.32
N ALA A 442 17.23 32.09 10.82
CA ALA A 442 17.58 32.15 9.40
C ALA A 442 18.18 30.80 8.93
N PHE A 443 19.02 30.19 9.75
CA PHE A 443 19.58 28.87 9.46
C PHE A 443 18.49 27.79 9.42
N LYS A 444 17.55 27.81 10.37
CA LYS A 444 16.46 26.85 10.46
C LYS A 444 15.55 26.92 9.22
N GLU A 445 15.16 28.14 8.81
CA GLU A 445 14.35 28.35 7.63
C GLU A 445 15.01 27.77 6.38
N GLU A 446 16.28 28.09 6.17
CA GLU A 446 17.06 27.62 5.01
C GLU A 446 17.24 26.09 4.99
N ILE A 447 17.58 25.49 6.13
CA ILE A 447 17.76 24.04 6.26
C ILE A 447 16.44 23.31 6.06
N THR A 448 15.34 23.83 6.59
CA THR A 448 14.00 23.24 6.39
C THR A 448 13.62 23.27 4.92
N ASP A 449 13.83 24.37 4.23
CA ASP A 449 13.46 24.53 2.83
C ASP A 449 14.39 23.76 1.86
N LYS A 450 15.71 23.84 2.05
CA LYS A 450 16.68 23.22 1.16
C LYS A 450 16.86 21.72 1.40
N LEU A 451 16.96 21.29 2.66
CA LEU A 451 17.19 19.89 3.02
C LEU A 451 15.91 19.15 3.39
N LYS A 452 14.78 19.86 3.48
CA LYS A 452 13.48 19.29 3.90
C LYS A 452 13.58 18.48 5.19
N LEU A 453 14.44 18.92 6.09
CA LEU A 453 14.56 18.31 7.41
C LEU A 453 13.32 18.70 8.22
N THR A 454 12.45 17.72 8.46
CA THR A 454 11.31 17.91 9.37
C THR A 454 11.80 17.71 10.80
N SER A 455 11.76 18.78 11.58
CA SER A 455 11.90 18.68 13.03
C SER A 455 10.54 18.35 13.62
N GLU A 456 10.31 17.18 14.11
CA GLU A 456 9.43 16.91 15.25
C GLU A 456 10.29 16.71 16.49
#